data_5cfef1b64b63c7ac8e5234337de33a1f
#
_entry.id   5cfef1b64b63c7ac8e5234337de33a1f
#
_cell.length_a   1.000
_cell.length_b   1.000
_cell.length_c   1.000
_cell.angle_alpha   90.00
_cell.angle_beta   90.00
_cell.angle_gamma   90.00
#
_symmetry.space_group_name_H-M   'P 1'
#
loop_
_entity.id
_entity.type
_entity.pdbx_description
1 polymer ?
#
loop_
_entity_poly.entity_id
_entity_poly.type
_entity_poly.pdbx_seq_one_letter_code
_entity_poly.pdbx_strand_id
1 'polypeptide(L)'
;MMGHLRIAAAQYPPEALASLGAYRDKLARWVAEAAGAGAQLLVFPEYGAMEYAAAAGASVAGDLAASLAAVSDALPEMDAAHAELARTYGVHILAASGPSARGSGRYVNAARLFAPSGGVGVQEKLIMTPFERDWGVSGGTGLKVFETALGRIGIAICYDSEFPLLVRAQAEAGAEIVLVPSCTEFVS
;
A
#
# COMPACT_ATOMS: atom_id res chain seq x y z
N MET A 1 0.34 23.55 19.67
CA MET A 1 -0.19 23.93 18.34
C MET A 1 -0.03 22.70 17.45
N MET A 2 -1.13 22.11 16.99
CA MET A 2 -1.04 21.06 15.97
C MET A 2 -0.52 21.74 14.70
N GLY A 3 0.68 21.35 14.27
CA GLY A 3 1.22 21.80 12.99
C GLY A 3 0.36 21.28 11.84
N HIS A 4 0.35 21.96 10.71
CA HIS A 4 -0.33 21.50 9.52
C HIS A 4 0.42 20.28 8.96
N LEU A 5 -0.28 19.13 8.84
CA LEU A 5 0.21 17.95 8.14
C LEU A 5 -0.20 18.05 6.66
N ARG A 6 0.78 17.99 5.75
CA ARG A 6 0.53 17.91 4.31
C ARG A 6 0.62 16.46 3.84
N ILE A 7 -0.48 15.96 3.30
CA ILE A 7 -0.59 14.60 2.77
C ILE A 7 -0.74 14.67 1.25
N ALA A 8 0.00 13.83 0.53
CA ALA A 8 -0.14 13.61 -0.90
C ALA A 8 -0.82 12.26 -1.14
N ALA A 9 -2.02 12.26 -1.71
CA ALA A 9 -2.70 11.06 -2.17
C ALA A 9 -2.44 10.89 -3.67
N ALA A 10 -1.83 9.77 -4.05
CA ALA A 10 -1.41 9.52 -5.42
C ALA A 10 -2.57 8.99 -6.27
N GLN A 11 -2.95 9.73 -7.31
CA GLN A 11 -3.73 9.19 -8.42
C GLN A 11 -2.80 8.41 -9.36
N TYR A 12 -2.27 7.31 -8.85
CA TYR A 12 -1.18 6.55 -9.44
C TYR A 12 -1.65 5.67 -10.59
N PRO A 13 -1.37 6.01 -11.87
CA PRO A 13 -1.81 5.21 -13.00
C PRO A 13 -0.97 3.93 -13.09
N PRO A 14 -1.57 2.74 -13.19
CA PRO A 14 -0.82 1.54 -13.48
C PRO A 14 -0.22 1.62 -14.89
N GLU A 15 1.04 1.19 -15.02
CA GLU A 15 1.77 1.17 -16.28
C GLU A 15 2.32 -0.25 -16.54
N ALA A 16 2.47 -0.62 -17.79
CA ALA A 16 3.16 -1.85 -18.17
C ALA A 16 4.68 -1.64 -17.99
N LEU A 17 5.19 -1.90 -16.81
CA LEU A 17 6.59 -1.72 -16.47
C LEU A 17 7.44 -2.84 -17.08
N ALA A 18 8.63 -2.50 -17.58
CA ALA A 18 9.54 -3.46 -18.22
C ALA A 18 10.47 -4.17 -17.22
N SER A 19 10.61 -3.67 -16.00
CA SER A 19 11.54 -4.20 -15.00
C SER A 19 11.30 -3.62 -13.62
N LEU A 20 11.92 -4.21 -12.60
CA LEU A 20 11.99 -3.62 -11.26
C LEU A 20 12.69 -2.26 -11.26
N GLY A 21 13.70 -2.06 -12.11
CA GLY A 21 14.33 -0.76 -12.28
C GLY A 21 13.34 0.31 -12.74
N ALA A 22 12.52 0.02 -13.75
CA ALA A 22 11.46 0.92 -14.21
C ALA A 22 10.43 1.24 -13.12
N TYR A 23 10.07 0.24 -12.29
CA TYR A 23 9.22 0.46 -11.12
C TYR A 23 9.86 1.44 -10.12
N ARG A 24 11.13 1.21 -9.77
CA ARG A 24 11.89 2.09 -8.85
C ARG A 24 12.00 3.51 -9.38
N ASP A 25 12.27 3.68 -10.67
CA ASP A 25 12.38 5.00 -11.31
C ASP A 25 11.02 5.74 -11.31
N LYS A 26 9.92 5.03 -11.59
CA LYS A 26 8.57 5.59 -11.51
C LYS A 26 8.26 6.02 -10.08
N LEU A 27 8.44 5.12 -9.11
CA LEU A 27 8.20 5.40 -7.70
C LEU A 27 9.02 6.61 -7.22
N ALA A 28 10.32 6.68 -7.59
CA ALA A 28 11.21 7.77 -7.20
C ALA A 28 10.72 9.13 -7.72
N ARG A 29 10.22 9.20 -8.97
CA ARG A 29 9.62 10.42 -9.52
C ARG A 29 8.41 10.90 -8.72
N TRP A 30 7.49 9.98 -8.41
CA TRP A 30 6.30 10.29 -7.62
C TRP A 30 6.62 10.78 -6.21
N VAL A 31 7.58 10.12 -5.55
CA VAL A 31 8.01 10.51 -4.21
C VAL A 31 8.72 11.86 -4.23
N ALA A 32 9.63 12.09 -5.20
CA ALA A 32 10.35 13.36 -5.34
C ALA A 32 9.41 14.54 -5.58
N GLU A 33 8.41 14.38 -6.46
CA GLU A 33 7.41 15.41 -6.75
C GLU A 33 6.60 15.76 -5.51
N ALA A 34 6.04 14.77 -4.82
CA ALA A 34 5.24 15.00 -3.63
C ALA A 34 6.05 15.61 -2.48
N ALA A 35 7.27 15.11 -2.25
CA ALA A 35 8.18 15.66 -1.23
C ALA A 35 8.60 17.10 -1.58
N GLY A 36 8.89 17.38 -2.85
CA GLY A 36 9.20 18.72 -3.35
C GLY A 36 8.04 19.71 -3.16
N ALA A 37 6.79 19.23 -3.20
CA ALA A 37 5.60 20.00 -2.86
C ALA A 37 5.37 20.14 -1.35
N GLY A 38 6.27 19.60 -0.51
CA GLY A 38 6.25 19.68 0.94
C GLY A 38 5.34 18.66 1.62
N ALA A 39 4.97 17.56 0.95
CA ALA A 39 4.24 16.48 1.59
C ALA A 39 5.11 15.77 2.64
N GLN A 40 4.51 15.44 3.78
CA GLN A 40 5.14 14.73 4.89
C GLN A 40 4.70 13.27 4.94
N LEU A 41 3.56 12.96 4.32
CA LEU A 41 2.98 11.63 4.19
C LEU A 41 2.48 11.44 2.76
N LEU A 42 2.90 10.36 2.12
CA LEU A 42 2.46 9.95 0.79
C LEU A 42 1.60 8.69 0.92
N VAL A 43 0.50 8.65 0.18
CA VAL A 43 -0.44 7.52 0.19
C VAL A 43 -0.61 7.02 -1.24
N PHE A 44 -0.17 5.79 -1.49
CA PHE A 44 -0.36 5.08 -2.75
C PHE A 44 -1.61 4.19 -2.70
N PRO A 45 -2.21 3.83 -3.86
CA PRO A 45 -3.49 3.15 -3.90
C PRO A 45 -3.41 1.67 -3.51
N GLU A 46 -4.59 1.10 -3.22
CA GLU A 46 -4.75 -0.35 -3.11
C GLU A 46 -4.35 -1.05 -4.40
N TYR A 47 -3.72 -2.22 -4.28
CA TYR A 47 -3.24 -3.06 -5.40
C TYR A 47 -2.33 -2.37 -6.43
N GLY A 48 -1.88 -1.16 -6.18
CA GLY A 48 -0.94 -0.52 -7.11
C GLY A 48 0.37 -1.28 -7.30
N ALA A 49 0.75 -2.13 -6.34
CA ALA A 49 1.89 -3.02 -6.50
C ALA A 49 1.71 -4.05 -7.63
N MET A 50 0.46 -4.34 -8.04
CA MET A 50 0.17 -5.31 -9.11
C MET A 50 0.68 -4.87 -10.49
N GLU A 51 0.98 -3.58 -10.69
CA GLU A 51 1.60 -3.13 -11.95
C GLU A 51 2.93 -3.84 -12.23
N TYR A 52 3.61 -4.33 -11.19
CA TYR A 52 4.86 -5.09 -11.35
C TYR A 52 4.67 -6.42 -12.07
N ALA A 53 3.46 -6.99 -12.11
CA ALA A 53 3.21 -8.25 -12.83
C ALA A 53 3.60 -8.16 -14.31
N ALA A 54 3.49 -6.97 -14.93
CA ALA A 54 3.93 -6.74 -16.30
C ALA A 54 5.46 -6.89 -16.46
N ALA A 55 6.24 -6.51 -15.46
CA ALA A 55 7.70 -6.66 -15.46
C ALA A 55 8.15 -8.13 -15.36
N ALA A 56 7.33 -9.00 -14.81
CA ALA A 56 7.56 -10.44 -14.76
C ALA A 56 7.25 -11.15 -16.10
N GLY A 57 6.65 -10.43 -17.05
CA GLY A 57 6.37 -10.91 -18.41
C GLY A 57 4.87 -10.93 -18.75
N ALA A 58 4.56 -10.83 -20.04
CA ALA A 58 3.17 -10.73 -20.53
C ALA A 58 2.32 -11.97 -20.17
N SER A 59 2.90 -13.17 -20.15
CA SER A 59 2.21 -14.39 -19.74
C SER A 59 1.86 -14.39 -18.25
N VAL A 60 2.72 -13.80 -17.42
CA VAL A 60 2.48 -13.62 -15.98
C VAL A 60 1.37 -12.61 -15.76
N ALA A 61 1.45 -11.45 -16.42
CA ALA A 61 0.44 -10.40 -16.31
C ALA A 61 -0.96 -10.83 -16.81
N GLY A 62 -1.02 -11.81 -17.70
CA GLY A 62 -2.27 -12.39 -18.21
C GLY A 62 -2.86 -13.51 -17.34
N ASP A 63 -2.17 -13.95 -16.29
CA ASP A 63 -2.60 -14.98 -15.36
C ASP A 63 -2.61 -14.43 -13.92
N LEU A 64 -3.77 -14.44 -13.28
CA LEU A 64 -3.93 -13.86 -11.96
C LEU A 64 -3.09 -14.57 -10.89
N ALA A 65 -3.06 -15.89 -10.88
CA ALA A 65 -2.32 -16.65 -9.88
C ALA A 65 -0.81 -16.43 -10.04
N ALA A 66 -0.32 -16.42 -11.28
CA ALA A 66 1.08 -16.09 -11.58
C ALA A 66 1.41 -14.64 -11.21
N SER A 67 0.50 -13.68 -11.45
CA SER A 67 0.66 -12.28 -11.05
C SER A 67 0.76 -12.14 -9.54
N LEU A 68 -0.12 -12.77 -8.77
CA LEU A 68 -0.09 -12.73 -7.31
C LEU A 68 1.25 -13.26 -6.77
N ALA A 69 1.73 -14.39 -7.33
CA ALA A 69 3.00 -14.97 -6.94
C ALA A 69 4.18 -14.03 -7.26
N ALA A 70 4.28 -13.58 -8.51
CA ALA A 70 5.39 -12.74 -8.96
C ALA A 70 5.48 -11.41 -8.19
N VAL A 71 4.33 -10.76 -7.92
CA VAL A 71 4.31 -9.52 -7.14
C VAL A 71 4.69 -9.80 -5.69
N SER A 72 4.16 -10.87 -5.09
CA SER A 72 4.52 -11.25 -3.71
C SER A 72 6.01 -11.53 -3.55
N ASP A 73 6.62 -12.21 -4.52
CA ASP A 73 8.06 -12.51 -4.50
C ASP A 73 8.92 -11.25 -4.66
N ALA A 74 8.44 -10.24 -5.40
CA ALA A 74 9.13 -8.97 -5.58
C ALA A 74 8.95 -7.98 -4.42
N LEU A 75 8.01 -8.20 -3.50
CA LEU A 75 7.74 -7.26 -2.40
C LEU A 75 8.97 -6.88 -1.58
N PRO A 76 9.90 -7.79 -1.23
CA PRO A 76 11.07 -7.38 -0.45
C PRO A 76 11.92 -6.31 -1.14
N GLU A 77 12.08 -6.39 -2.46
CA GLU A 77 12.84 -5.41 -3.24
C GLU A 77 12.06 -4.11 -3.44
N MET A 78 10.73 -4.21 -3.63
CA MET A 78 9.85 -3.04 -3.68
C MET A 78 9.82 -2.31 -2.33
N ASP A 79 9.74 -3.04 -1.22
CA ASP A 79 9.77 -2.50 0.13
C ASP A 79 11.10 -1.80 0.43
N ALA A 80 12.23 -2.36 -0.02
CA ALA A 80 13.55 -1.74 0.11
C ALA A 80 13.60 -0.37 -0.62
N ALA A 81 12.99 -0.27 -1.81
CA ALA A 81 12.92 0.99 -2.54
C ALA A 81 12.07 2.04 -1.79
N HIS A 82 10.92 1.66 -1.22
CA HIS A 82 10.11 2.57 -0.43
C HIS A 82 10.84 3.03 0.84
N ALA A 83 11.51 2.12 1.54
CA ALA A 83 12.29 2.44 2.75
C ALA A 83 13.45 3.41 2.44
N GLU A 84 14.13 3.21 1.31
CA GLU A 84 15.19 4.09 0.85
C GLU A 84 14.67 5.51 0.56
N LEU A 85 13.57 5.60 -0.20
CA LEU A 85 12.96 6.88 -0.57
C LEU A 85 12.38 7.60 0.66
N ALA A 86 11.74 6.89 1.60
CA ALA A 86 11.25 7.47 2.83
C ALA A 86 12.38 8.14 3.62
N ARG A 87 13.54 7.48 3.74
CA ARG A 87 14.73 8.05 4.40
C ARG A 87 15.33 9.22 3.63
N THR A 88 15.48 9.06 2.31
CA THR A 88 16.12 10.06 1.44
C THR A 88 15.37 11.38 1.45
N TYR A 89 14.04 11.32 1.39
CA TYR A 89 13.19 12.51 1.35
C TYR A 89 12.65 12.95 2.72
N GLY A 90 12.91 12.18 3.77
CA GLY A 90 12.42 12.49 5.12
C GLY A 90 10.89 12.44 5.27
N VAL A 91 10.22 11.57 4.50
CA VAL A 91 8.76 11.47 4.42
C VAL A 91 8.26 10.10 4.87
N HIS A 92 7.02 10.02 5.34
CA HIS A 92 6.33 8.76 5.51
C HIS A 92 5.70 8.32 4.19
N ILE A 93 5.74 7.04 3.88
CA ILE A 93 5.15 6.48 2.66
C ILE A 93 4.25 5.31 3.03
N LEU A 94 2.94 5.43 2.79
CA LEU A 94 2.06 4.28 2.68
C LEU A 94 2.20 3.75 1.25
N ALA A 95 2.95 2.66 1.09
CA ALA A 95 3.16 2.01 -0.19
C ALA A 95 1.84 1.46 -0.75
N ALA A 96 1.76 1.37 -2.07
CA ALA A 96 0.67 0.68 -2.73
C ALA A 96 0.54 -0.75 -2.17
N SER A 97 -0.69 -1.14 -1.81
CA SER A 97 -0.88 -2.48 -1.29
C SER A 97 -0.74 -3.54 -2.37
N GLY A 98 -0.49 -4.76 -1.96
CA GLY A 98 -0.34 -5.88 -2.86
C GLY A 98 -0.41 -7.23 -2.15
N PRO A 99 -0.39 -8.33 -2.94
CA PRO A 99 -0.45 -9.68 -2.41
C PRO A 99 0.82 -10.00 -1.61
N SER A 100 0.63 -10.50 -0.39
CA SER A 100 1.72 -11.00 0.46
C SER A 100 1.44 -12.46 0.81
N ALA A 101 2.38 -13.35 0.49
CA ALA A 101 2.24 -14.78 0.73
C ALA A 101 2.15 -15.12 2.23
N ARG A 102 1.27 -16.06 2.57
CA ARG A 102 1.04 -16.57 3.94
C ARG A 102 1.31 -18.08 4.05
N GLY A 103 2.08 -18.62 3.13
CA GLY A 103 2.30 -20.06 3.01
C GLY A 103 1.09 -20.80 2.42
N SER A 104 1.31 -22.03 1.98
CA SER A 104 0.27 -22.90 1.40
C SER A 104 -0.51 -22.28 0.22
N GLY A 105 0.13 -21.40 -0.58
CA GLY A 105 -0.49 -20.75 -1.74
C GLY A 105 -1.56 -19.72 -1.42
N ARG A 106 -1.66 -19.27 -0.16
CA ARG A 106 -2.58 -18.21 0.28
C ARG A 106 -1.89 -16.85 0.27
N TYR A 107 -2.64 -15.83 -0.09
CA TYR A 107 -2.20 -14.43 -0.09
C TYR A 107 -3.12 -13.59 0.77
N VAL A 108 -2.57 -12.51 1.31
CA VAL A 108 -3.32 -11.40 1.94
C VAL A 108 -3.01 -10.12 1.19
N ASN A 109 -3.97 -9.22 1.09
CA ASN A 109 -3.73 -7.87 0.59
C ASN A 109 -3.11 -7.04 1.73
N ALA A 110 -1.87 -6.58 1.58
CA ALA A 110 -1.13 -5.91 2.64
C ALA A 110 -0.62 -4.54 2.19
N ALA A 111 -0.91 -3.52 3.01
CA ALA A 111 -0.35 -2.18 2.90
C ALA A 111 0.81 -2.01 3.90
N ARG A 112 1.87 -1.31 3.50
CA ARG A 112 3.09 -1.10 4.28
C ARG A 112 3.35 0.38 4.44
N LEU A 113 3.47 0.82 5.70
CA LEU A 113 3.78 2.20 6.06
C LEU A 113 5.25 2.30 6.43
N PHE A 114 6.02 3.00 5.63
CA PHE A 114 7.44 3.26 5.83
C PHE A 114 7.64 4.62 6.50
N ALA A 115 8.39 4.64 7.60
CA ALA A 115 8.81 5.87 8.27
C ALA A 115 10.24 6.26 7.86
N PRO A 116 10.58 7.56 7.81
CA PRO A 116 11.94 8.00 7.50
C PRO A 116 12.99 7.54 8.53
N SER A 117 12.55 7.21 9.74
CA SER A 117 13.39 6.60 10.79
C SER A 117 13.78 5.15 10.54
N GLY A 118 13.21 4.50 9.52
CA GLY A 118 13.40 3.09 9.20
C GLY A 118 12.34 2.14 9.78
N GLY A 119 11.39 2.66 10.55
CA GLY A 119 10.25 1.85 11.02
C GLY A 119 9.33 1.43 9.87
N VAL A 120 8.79 0.22 9.94
CA VAL A 120 7.83 -0.29 8.97
C VAL A 120 6.61 -0.86 9.70
N GLY A 121 5.43 -0.34 9.38
CA GLY A 121 4.14 -0.87 9.81
C GLY A 121 3.47 -1.67 8.70
N VAL A 122 2.80 -2.78 9.04
CA VAL A 122 2.06 -3.59 8.05
C VAL A 122 0.62 -3.77 8.52
N GLN A 123 -0.33 -3.32 7.72
CA GLN A 123 -1.75 -3.61 7.87
C GLN A 123 -2.20 -4.53 6.74
N GLU A 124 -2.85 -5.61 7.09
CA GLU A 124 -3.51 -6.51 6.16
C GLU A 124 -4.99 -6.13 6.06
N LYS A 125 -5.53 -6.19 4.86
CA LYS A 125 -6.97 -6.01 4.64
C LYS A 125 -7.73 -7.09 5.39
N LEU A 126 -8.79 -6.71 6.07
CA LEU A 126 -9.53 -7.63 6.94
C LEU A 126 -10.76 -8.22 6.25
N ILE A 127 -11.46 -7.40 5.47
CA ILE A 127 -12.69 -7.81 4.81
C ILE A 127 -12.48 -7.83 3.30
N MET A 128 -12.58 -9.03 2.73
CA MET A 128 -12.41 -9.25 1.31
C MET A 128 -13.68 -8.91 0.54
N THR A 129 -13.52 -8.20 -0.57
CA THR A 129 -14.57 -8.09 -1.58
C THR A 129 -14.93 -9.47 -2.14
N PRO A 130 -16.09 -9.65 -2.80
CA PRO A 130 -16.40 -10.89 -3.49
C PRO A 130 -15.30 -11.33 -4.47
N PHE A 131 -14.77 -10.40 -5.27
CA PHE A 131 -13.68 -10.69 -6.23
C PHE A 131 -12.41 -11.21 -5.54
N GLU A 132 -11.99 -10.59 -4.45
CA GLU A 132 -10.80 -11.04 -3.72
C GLU A 132 -10.97 -12.44 -3.15
N ARG A 133 -12.19 -12.80 -2.71
CA ARG A 133 -12.50 -14.16 -2.27
C ARG A 133 -12.40 -15.17 -3.40
N ASP A 134 -12.93 -14.82 -4.58
CA ASP A 134 -12.85 -15.65 -5.78
C ASP A 134 -11.39 -15.81 -6.23
N TRP A 135 -10.53 -14.83 -5.99
CA TRP A 135 -9.10 -14.87 -6.26
C TRP A 135 -8.29 -15.65 -5.21
N GLY A 136 -8.93 -16.15 -4.16
CA GLY A 136 -8.25 -16.86 -3.08
C GLY A 136 -7.45 -15.98 -2.13
N VAL A 137 -7.70 -14.64 -2.14
CA VAL A 137 -7.10 -13.72 -1.17
C VAL A 137 -7.83 -13.86 0.15
N SER A 138 -7.07 -13.98 1.23
CA SER A 138 -7.58 -14.22 2.59
C SER A 138 -7.60 -12.92 3.40
N GLY A 139 -8.48 -12.84 4.38
CA GLY A 139 -8.49 -11.77 5.36
C GLY A 139 -7.27 -11.82 6.28
N GLY A 140 -6.84 -10.65 6.74
CA GLY A 140 -5.77 -10.45 7.70
C GLY A 140 -6.19 -10.79 9.14
N THR A 141 -5.27 -10.60 10.08
CA THR A 141 -5.40 -11.11 11.46
C THR A 141 -5.79 -10.05 12.50
N GLY A 142 -5.94 -8.78 12.12
CA GLY A 142 -6.37 -7.75 13.08
C GLY A 142 -6.07 -6.32 12.66
N LEU A 143 -6.75 -5.41 13.32
CA LEU A 143 -6.53 -3.97 13.19
C LEU A 143 -5.28 -3.54 13.93
N LYS A 144 -4.57 -2.57 13.36
CA LYS A 144 -3.40 -1.95 13.96
C LYS A 144 -3.51 -0.43 13.93
N VAL A 145 -2.91 0.20 14.92
CA VAL A 145 -2.64 1.64 14.94
C VAL A 145 -1.14 1.81 15.09
N PHE A 146 -0.54 2.63 14.24
CA PHE A 146 0.90 2.82 14.15
C PHE A 146 1.29 4.16 14.79
N GLU A 147 2.16 4.12 15.79
CA GLU A 147 2.78 5.31 16.36
C GLU A 147 3.81 5.86 15.37
N THR A 148 3.64 7.12 14.97
CA THR A 148 4.55 7.79 14.03
C THR A 148 4.90 9.20 14.54
N ALA A 149 5.91 9.82 13.94
CA ALA A 149 6.21 11.23 14.19
C ALA A 149 5.10 12.20 13.72
N LEU A 150 4.15 11.71 12.91
CA LEU A 150 3.00 12.48 12.41
C LEU A 150 1.74 12.32 13.26
N GLY A 151 1.79 11.49 14.30
CA GLY A 151 0.65 11.05 15.11
C GLY A 151 0.34 9.57 14.93
N ARG A 152 -0.77 9.14 15.51
CA ARG A 152 -1.22 7.73 15.46
C ARG A 152 -2.05 7.50 14.21
N ILE A 153 -1.58 6.58 13.36
CA ILE A 153 -2.14 6.30 12.05
C ILE A 153 -2.81 4.93 12.04
N GLY A 154 -4.10 4.87 11.69
CA GLY A 154 -4.82 3.68 11.30
C GLY A 154 -4.82 3.51 9.78
N ILE A 155 -4.92 2.29 9.28
CA ILE A 155 -5.04 2.00 7.85
C ILE A 155 -6.25 1.09 7.67
N ALA A 156 -7.23 1.53 6.87
CA ALA A 156 -8.40 0.74 6.45
C ALA A 156 -8.33 0.58 4.93
N ILE A 157 -8.01 -0.63 4.45
CA ILE A 157 -7.76 -0.85 3.03
C ILE A 157 -9.09 -0.94 2.29
N CYS A 158 -9.44 0.09 1.51
CA CYS A 158 -10.57 0.16 0.58
C CYS A 158 -11.89 -0.32 1.25
N TYR A 159 -12.33 -1.54 0.95
CA TYR A 159 -13.57 -2.14 1.44
C TYR A 159 -13.66 -2.21 2.98
N ASP A 160 -12.53 -2.28 3.70
CA ASP A 160 -12.52 -2.20 5.17
C ASP A 160 -13.18 -0.91 5.67
N SER A 161 -13.05 0.19 4.96
CA SER A 161 -13.61 1.49 5.35
C SER A 161 -15.14 1.57 5.26
N GLU A 162 -15.78 0.65 4.53
CA GLU A 162 -17.24 0.54 4.42
C GLU A 162 -17.88 -0.13 5.65
N PHE A 163 -17.05 -0.62 6.57
CA PHE A 163 -17.50 -1.23 7.83
C PHE A 163 -17.28 -0.27 9.02
N PRO A 164 -18.30 0.49 9.45
CA PRO A 164 -18.14 1.53 10.47
C PRO A 164 -17.50 1.04 11.77
N LEU A 165 -17.74 -0.22 12.16
CA LEU A 165 -17.14 -0.79 13.37
C LEU A 165 -15.63 -0.97 13.27
N LEU A 166 -15.08 -1.20 12.07
CA LEU A 166 -13.62 -1.29 11.88
C LEU A 166 -12.96 0.08 12.09
N VAL A 167 -13.48 1.11 11.41
CA VAL A 167 -12.95 2.47 11.54
C VAL A 167 -13.13 3.00 12.96
N ARG A 168 -14.29 2.70 13.58
CA ARG A 168 -14.54 3.02 14.99
C ARG A 168 -13.51 2.36 15.92
N ALA A 169 -13.23 1.07 15.72
CA ALA A 169 -12.24 0.36 16.54
C ALA A 169 -10.83 0.96 16.42
N GLN A 170 -10.44 1.45 15.22
CA GLN A 170 -9.18 2.19 15.05
C GLN A 170 -9.19 3.50 15.82
N ALA A 171 -10.29 4.26 15.76
CA ALA A 171 -10.44 5.52 16.51
C ALA A 171 -10.39 5.27 18.03
N GLU A 172 -11.10 4.25 18.54
CA GLU A 172 -11.07 3.84 19.95
C GLU A 172 -9.68 3.36 20.39
N ALA A 173 -8.92 2.71 19.49
CA ALA A 173 -7.51 2.38 19.72
C ALA A 173 -6.57 3.61 19.64
N GLY A 174 -7.13 4.77 19.36
CA GLY A 174 -6.46 6.07 19.40
C GLY A 174 -5.90 6.54 18.08
N ALA A 175 -6.32 6.02 16.92
CA ALA A 175 -5.93 6.57 15.64
C ALA A 175 -6.42 8.04 15.51
N GLU A 176 -5.50 8.91 15.14
CA GLU A 176 -5.75 10.34 14.89
C GLU A 176 -5.99 10.60 13.41
N ILE A 177 -5.44 9.71 12.58
CA ILE A 177 -5.57 9.74 11.11
C ILE A 177 -5.89 8.32 10.67
N VAL A 178 -6.87 8.17 9.77
CA VAL A 178 -7.15 6.89 9.08
C VAL A 178 -6.86 7.06 7.61
N LEU A 179 -5.93 6.26 7.09
CA LEU A 179 -5.60 6.22 5.67
C LEU A 179 -6.41 5.12 4.99
N VAL A 180 -7.01 5.47 3.85
CA VAL A 180 -7.86 4.55 3.09
C VAL A 180 -7.31 4.41 1.67
N PRO A 181 -6.26 3.59 1.47
CA PRO A 181 -5.82 3.27 0.11
C PRO A 181 -6.90 2.46 -0.60
N SER A 182 -7.34 2.95 -1.75
CA SER A 182 -8.47 2.37 -2.49
C SER A 182 -8.14 2.15 -3.95
N CYS A 183 -8.76 1.11 -4.53
CA CYS A 183 -8.82 0.85 -5.96
C CYS A 183 -10.29 0.54 -6.29
N THR A 184 -10.98 1.52 -6.87
CA THR A 184 -12.40 1.40 -7.23
C THR A 184 -12.55 1.45 -8.74
N GLU A 185 -13.48 0.66 -9.27
CA GLU A 185 -13.85 0.75 -10.68
C GLU A 185 -14.57 2.06 -10.96
N PHE A 186 -14.27 2.64 -12.12
CA PHE A 186 -15.03 3.77 -12.63
C PHE A 186 -16.34 3.22 -13.18
N VAL A 187 -17.43 3.39 -12.45
CA VAL A 187 -18.78 3.11 -12.97
C VAL A 187 -19.20 4.34 -13.75
N SER A 188 -19.11 4.25 -15.09
CA SER A 188 -19.63 5.28 -16.02
C SER A 188 -21.13 5.14 -16.22
#